data_35b0405ada17a782a34245cf3a352fb3
#
_entry.id   35b0405ada17a782a34245cf3a352fb3
#
_cell.length_a   1.000
_cell.length_b   1.000
_cell.length_c   1.000
_cell.angle_alpha   90.00
_cell.angle_beta   90.00
_cell.angle_gamma   90.00
#
_symmetry.space_group_name_H-M   'P 1'
#
loop_
_entity.id
_entity.type
_entity.pdbx_description
1 polymer ?
#
loop_
_entity_poly.entity_id
_entity_poly.type
_entity_poly.pdbx_seq_one_letter_code
_entity_poly.pdbx_strand_id
1 'polypeptide(L)'
;MAIFEVCGLVKSYGRRRVVDGVDFRVERGEIVGLLGPNGAGKTTCFRMACGLIPPEEGRVILNDMDVTDWPMYRRARDGGMGYLAQESSVFRALTVQQNLLAMMEMLGIDRKTRKARCDELLHDFNIEKVRKSKAQSLSGGERRRLEIARLLVTDPEIILLDEPFTGIDPVTIDNIQQIIRNLSDQGISILITDHQVRETLPITDRSYVVRDGKMLCHGTPDQVIQHPEARQHYFGEAIELNSGGPPQPHVWNRAAESASRHTG
;
A
#
# COMPACT_ATOMS: atom_id res chain seq x y z
N MET A 1 -0.82 17.92 5.58
CA MET A 1 -1.14 17.42 6.95
C MET A 1 -1.05 15.90 6.89
N ALA A 2 -0.22 15.33 7.76
CA ALA A 2 0.01 13.89 7.72
C ALA A 2 -1.28 13.12 8.04
N ILE A 3 -1.56 12.09 7.24
CA ILE A 3 -2.66 11.16 7.49
C ILE A 3 -2.19 10.00 8.37
N PHE A 4 -0.89 9.69 8.27
CA PHE A 4 -0.30 8.57 8.97
C PHE A 4 1.08 8.93 9.49
N GLU A 5 1.32 8.71 10.77
CA GLU A 5 2.60 8.99 11.41
C GLU A 5 3.05 7.83 12.28
N VAL A 6 4.32 7.55 12.21
CA VAL A 6 5.03 6.57 13.02
C VAL A 6 6.11 7.30 13.76
N CYS A 7 6.11 7.24 15.10
CA CYS A 7 6.99 8.00 15.97
C CYS A 7 7.77 7.05 16.89
N GLY A 8 9.09 6.99 16.70
CA GLY A 8 10.02 6.32 17.60
C GLY A 8 9.77 4.82 17.77
N LEU A 9 9.36 4.09 16.72
CA LEU A 9 9.07 2.66 16.85
C LEU A 9 10.31 1.86 17.27
N VAL A 10 10.12 0.99 18.26
CA VAL A 10 11.14 0.06 18.75
C VAL A 10 10.58 -1.36 18.78
N LYS A 11 11.39 -2.33 18.34
CA LYS A 11 11.08 -3.76 18.43
C LYS A 11 12.33 -4.60 18.56
N SER A 12 12.30 -5.52 19.53
CA SER A 12 13.34 -6.52 19.73
C SER A 12 12.81 -7.93 19.59
N TYR A 13 13.65 -8.84 19.15
CA TYR A 13 13.42 -10.28 19.18
C TYR A 13 14.55 -10.95 19.94
N GLY A 14 14.26 -11.41 21.15
CA GLY A 14 15.27 -11.87 22.10
C GLY A 14 16.24 -10.74 22.47
N ARG A 15 17.53 -10.92 22.17
CA ARG A 15 18.57 -9.90 22.45
C ARG A 15 18.81 -8.94 21.28
N ARG A 16 18.19 -9.18 20.13
CA ARG A 16 18.41 -8.37 18.93
C ARG A 16 17.33 -7.30 18.79
N ARG A 17 17.72 -6.03 18.87
CA ARG A 17 16.87 -4.89 18.52
C ARG A 17 16.83 -4.81 16.99
N VAL A 18 15.67 -5.07 16.40
CA VAL A 18 15.45 -5.12 14.95
C VAL A 18 14.95 -3.80 14.41
N VAL A 19 14.23 -3.03 15.23
CA VAL A 19 13.81 -1.66 14.96
C VAL A 19 14.17 -0.82 16.16
N ASP A 20 14.81 0.32 15.94
CA ASP A 20 15.44 1.15 16.98
C ASP A 20 15.17 2.63 16.73
N GLY A 21 14.00 3.10 17.15
CA GLY A 21 13.61 4.51 17.07
C GLY A 21 13.32 4.97 15.63
N VAL A 22 12.54 4.20 14.87
CA VAL A 22 12.19 4.55 13.48
C VAL A 22 11.01 5.50 13.45
N ASP A 23 11.17 6.61 12.70
CA ASP A 23 10.16 7.63 12.46
C ASP A 23 9.88 7.76 10.97
N PHE A 24 8.62 7.83 10.58
CA PHE A 24 8.19 8.21 9.21
C PHE A 24 6.76 8.69 9.21
N ARG A 25 6.38 9.41 8.15
CA ARG A 25 5.02 9.90 7.98
C ARG A 25 4.60 9.85 6.51
N VAL A 26 3.28 9.82 6.29
CA VAL A 26 2.65 9.89 4.98
C VAL A 26 1.67 11.06 4.99
N GLU A 27 1.82 11.99 4.05
CA GLU A 27 0.88 13.09 3.86
C GLU A 27 -0.35 12.61 3.05
N ARG A 28 -1.44 13.39 3.07
CA ARG A 28 -2.63 13.03 2.27
C ARG A 28 -2.33 13.03 0.78
N GLY A 29 -2.70 11.94 0.11
CA GLY A 29 -2.47 11.74 -1.31
C GLY A 29 -1.00 11.52 -1.69
N GLU A 30 -0.10 11.28 -0.73
CA GLU A 30 1.32 11.03 -0.97
C GLU A 30 1.60 9.52 -1.13
N ILE A 31 2.50 9.19 -2.03
CA ILE A 31 3.08 7.84 -2.14
C ILE A 31 4.44 7.83 -1.45
N VAL A 32 4.54 7.11 -0.35
CA VAL A 32 5.77 7.01 0.45
C VAL A 32 6.36 5.61 0.35
N GLY A 33 7.66 5.53 0.05
CA GLY A 33 8.45 4.31 0.06
C GLY A 33 9.15 4.07 1.40
N LEU A 34 9.03 2.86 1.97
CA LEU A 34 9.85 2.39 3.09
C LEU A 34 10.84 1.35 2.57
N LEU A 35 12.06 1.78 2.30
CA LEU A 35 13.08 1.06 1.56
C LEU A 35 14.25 0.64 2.46
N GLY A 36 15.13 -0.21 1.97
CA GLY A 36 16.35 -0.65 2.66
C GLY A 36 16.71 -2.09 2.34
N PRO A 37 17.91 -2.53 2.69
CA PRO A 37 18.39 -3.88 2.41
C PRO A 37 17.59 -4.96 3.16
N ASN A 38 17.80 -6.22 2.76
CA ASN A 38 17.21 -7.35 3.48
C ASN A 38 17.73 -7.39 4.92
N GLY A 39 16.80 -7.63 5.88
CA GLY A 39 17.13 -7.64 7.30
C GLY A 39 17.26 -6.26 7.96
N ALA A 40 17.03 -5.16 7.24
CA ALA A 40 17.08 -3.80 7.77
C ALA A 40 16.00 -3.46 8.81
N GLY A 41 14.95 -4.28 8.95
CA GLY A 41 13.85 -4.02 9.86
C GLY A 41 12.56 -3.52 9.18
N LYS A 42 12.54 -3.32 7.85
CA LYS A 42 11.38 -2.81 7.09
C LYS A 42 10.08 -3.55 7.38
N THR A 43 10.08 -4.87 7.18
CA THR A 43 8.89 -5.71 7.40
C THR A 43 8.39 -5.63 8.85
N THR A 44 9.30 -5.51 9.83
CA THR A 44 8.94 -5.34 11.24
C THR A 44 8.30 -3.96 11.46
N CYS A 45 8.90 -2.88 10.94
CA CYS A 45 8.33 -1.54 10.98
C CYS A 45 6.94 -1.53 10.35
N PHE A 46 6.81 -2.12 9.15
CA PHE A 46 5.57 -2.17 8.40
C PHE A 46 4.48 -2.95 9.16
N ARG A 47 4.83 -4.10 9.76
CA ARG A 47 3.89 -4.89 10.58
C ARG A 47 3.44 -4.16 11.85
N MET A 48 4.31 -3.36 12.48
CA MET A 48 3.90 -2.49 13.58
C MET A 48 3.00 -1.35 13.09
N ALA A 49 3.36 -0.74 11.98
CA ALA A 49 2.59 0.33 11.34
C ALA A 49 1.17 -0.09 10.96
N CYS A 50 0.96 -1.32 10.50
CA CYS A 50 -0.38 -1.83 10.18
C CYS A 50 -1.11 -2.52 11.36
N GLY A 51 -0.47 -2.67 12.53
CA GLY A 51 -1.08 -3.27 13.72
C GLY A 51 -1.14 -4.80 13.71
N LEU A 52 -0.25 -5.46 12.94
CA LEU A 52 -0.06 -6.91 12.96
C LEU A 52 0.77 -7.37 14.16
N ILE A 53 1.70 -6.53 14.61
CA ILE A 53 2.48 -6.75 15.83
C ILE A 53 2.52 -5.46 16.64
N PRO A 54 2.49 -5.51 17.98
CA PRO A 54 2.64 -4.32 18.82
C PRO A 54 4.10 -3.88 18.85
N PRO A 55 4.37 -2.57 18.83
CA PRO A 55 5.68 -2.02 19.17
C PRO A 55 5.99 -2.21 20.67
N GLU A 56 7.27 -2.16 21.05
CA GLU A 56 7.71 -2.10 22.45
C GLU A 56 7.75 -0.65 22.94
N GLU A 57 8.15 0.26 22.05
CA GLU A 57 8.15 1.71 22.29
C GLU A 57 7.70 2.43 21.02
N GLY A 58 7.31 3.68 21.16
CA GLY A 58 6.85 4.52 20.08
C GLY A 58 5.34 4.52 19.88
N ARG A 59 4.87 5.24 18.86
CA ARG A 59 3.43 5.42 18.59
C ARG A 59 3.14 5.38 17.12
N VAL A 60 1.89 5.01 16.79
CA VAL A 60 1.32 5.04 15.46
C VAL A 60 0.06 5.90 15.49
N ILE A 61 0.05 6.97 14.71
CA ILE A 61 -1.05 7.91 14.59
C ILE A 61 -1.68 7.74 13.21
N LEU A 62 -2.99 7.66 13.15
CA LEU A 62 -3.77 7.53 11.92
C LEU A 62 -4.97 8.49 11.99
N ASN A 63 -5.07 9.43 11.07
CA ASN A 63 -6.11 10.47 11.09
C ASN A 63 -6.19 11.17 12.46
N ASP A 64 -5.06 11.65 12.98
CA ASP A 64 -4.91 12.31 14.28
C ASP A 64 -5.29 11.45 15.50
N MET A 65 -5.61 10.17 15.30
CA MET A 65 -5.92 9.21 16.37
C MET A 65 -4.70 8.34 16.69
N ASP A 66 -4.39 8.19 17.97
CA ASP A 66 -3.40 7.19 18.41
C ASP A 66 -4.00 5.79 18.27
N VAL A 67 -3.47 5.04 17.32
CA VAL A 67 -3.89 3.68 16.99
C VAL A 67 -2.86 2.63 17.39
N THR A 68 -1.90 2.99 18.24
CA THR A 68 -0.76 2.14 18.62
C THR A 68 -1.24 0.77 19.10
N ASP A 69 -2.23 0.73 19.98
CA ASP A 69 -2.79 -0.51 20.53
C ASP A 69 -3.92 -1.12 19.72
N TRP A 70 -4.27 -0.50 18.57
CA TRP A 70 -5.32 -1.06 17.73
C TRP A 70 -4.79 -2.19 16.87
N PRO A 71 -5.42 -3.37 16.90
CA PRO A 71 -5.11 -4.42 15.96
C PRO A 71 -5.50 -4.02 14.52
N MET A 72 -4.86 -4.63 13.53
CA MET A 72 -5.04 -4.30 12.11
C MET A 72 -6.51 -4.19 11.68
N TYR A 73 -7.38 -5.14 12.09
CA TYR A 73 -8.78 -5.12 11.68
C TYR A 73 -9.53 -3.86 12.15
N ARG A 74 -9.15 -3.30 13.32
CA ARG A 74 -9.73 -2.08 13.83
C ARG A 74 -9.19 -0.85 13.09
N ARG A 75 -7.89 -0.81 12.78
CA ARG A 75 -7.30 0.24 11.92
C ARG A 75 -7.96 0.26 10.54
N ALA A 76 -8.28 -0.92 10.00
CA ALA A 76 -8.97 -1.03 8.71
C ALA A 76 -10.43 -0.56 8.78
N ARG A 77 -11.19 -0.99 9.82
CA ARG A 77 -12.61 -0.70 9.91
C ARG A 77 -12.91 0.73 10.38
N ASP A 78 -12.19 1.17 11.43
CA ASP A 78 -12.49 2.42 12.13
C ASP A 78 -11.50 3.55 11.77
N GLY A 79 -10.32 3.20 11.24
CA GLY A 79 -9.26 4.16 10.88
C GLY A 79 -9.14 4.45 9.38
N GLY A 80 -9.89 3.75 8.52
CA GLY A 80 -9.81 3.97 7.06
C GLY A 80 -8.50 3.47 6.42
N MET A 81 -7.88 2.42 6.99
CA MET A 81 -6.63 1.85 6.49
C MET A 81 -6.88 0.59 5.65
N GLY A 82 -6.38 0.56 4.41
CA GLY A 82 -6.28 -0.65 3.60
C GLY A 82 -4.93 -1.32 3.79
N TYR A 83 -4.88 -2.67 3.82
CA TYR A 83 -3.62 -3.42 3.87
C TYR A 83 -3.57 -4.52 2.82
N LEU A 84 -2.55 -4.46 1.97
CA LEU A 84 -2.24 -5.47 0.98
C LEU A 84 -1.03 -6.29 1.44
N ALA A 85 -1.28 -7.53 1.85
CA ALA A 85 -0.23 -8.43 2.29
C ALA A 85 0.66 -8.91 1.12
N GLN A 86 1.88 -9.32 1.46
CA GLN A 86 2.79 -9.98 0.52
C GLN A 86 2.18 -11.27 -0.02
N GLU A 87 1.56 -12.08 0.87
CA GLU A 87 0.85 -13.29 0.47
C GLU A 87 -0.56 -12.99 -0.02
N SER A 88 -0.99 -13.73 -1.04
CA SER A 88 -2.30 -13.55 -1.65
C SER A 88 -3.45 -13.82 -0.68
N SER A 89 -4.35 -12.84 -0.53
CA SER A 89 -5.51 -12.87 0.36
C SER A 89 -6.84 -13.21 -0.34
N VAL A 90 -6.82 -13.56 -1.64
CA VAL A 90 -8.05 -13.86 -2.39
C VAL A 90 -8.71 -15.17 -1.96
N PHE A 91 -10.02 -15.22 -1.99
CA PHE A 91 -10.78 -16.46 -1.83
C PHE A 91 -10.63 -17.33 -3.08
N ARG A 92 -9.66 -18.23 -3.08
CA ARG A 92 -9.20 -18.99 -4.26
C ARG A 92 -10.29 -19.78 -4.98
N ALA A 93 -11.26 -20.33 -4.23
CA ALA A 93 -12.37 -21.11 -4.76
C ALA A 93 -13.51 -20.25 -5.35
N LEU A 94 -13.58 -18.97 -4.99
CA LEU A 94 -14.57 -18.01 -5.49
C LEU A 94 -14.12 -17.42 -6.82
N THR A 95 -15.11 -16.98 -7.63
CA THR A 95 -14.82 -16.20 -8.84
C THR A 95 -14.34 -14.78 -8.48
N VAL A 96 -13.79 -14.06 -9.46
CA VAL A 96 -13.38 -12.66 -9.32
C VAL A 96 -14.55 -11.82 -8.79
N GLN A 97 -15.72 -11.91 -9.42
CA GLN A 97 -16.92 -11.21 -8.98
C GLN A 97 -17.35 -11.62 -7.56
N GLN A 98 -17.31 -12.91 -7.24
CA GLN A 98 -17.68 -13.39 -5.91
C GLN A 98 -16.71 -12.90 -4.83
N ASN A 99 -15.42 -12.74 -5.13
CA ASN A 99 -14.45 -12.15 -4.22
C ASN A 99 -14.83 -10.73 -3.81
N LEU A 100 -15.24 -9.88 -4.76
CA LEU A 100 -15.68 -8.52 -4.49
C LEU A 100 -17.01 -8.50 -3.73
N LEU A 101 -18.01 -9.25 -4.22
CA LEU A 101 -19.34 -9.29 -3.59
C LEU A 101 -19.29 -9.83 -2.15
N ALA A 102 -18.46 -10.84 -1.88
CA ALA A 102 -18.32 -11.40 -0.52
C ALA A 102 -17.77 -10.35 0.46
N MET A 103 -16.76 -9.57 0.06
CA MET A 103 -16.23 -8.48 0.89
C MET A 103 -17.30 -7.43 1.20
N MET A 104 -18.05 -7.01 0.19
CA MET A 104 -19.13 -6.03 0.36
C MET A 104 -20.29 -6.57 1.24
N GLU A 105 -20.57 -7.87 1.14
CA GLU A 105 -21.57 -8.52 1.97
C GLU A 105 -21.18 -8.59 3.43
N MET A 106 -19.91 -8.90 3.71
CA MET A 106 -19.35 -8.89 5.07
C MET A 106 -19.40 -7.49 5.70
N LEU A 107 -19.33 -6.43 4.88
CA LEU A 107 -19.47 -5.03 5.32
C LEU A 107 -20.93 -4.56 5.44
N GLY A 108 -21.91 -5.43 5.15
CA GLY A 108 -23.34 -5.09 5.25
C GLY A 108 -23.85 -4.16 4.14
N ILE A 109 -23.11 -3.97 3.05
CA ILE A 109 -23.53 -3.14 1.91
C ILE A 109 -24.76 -3.78 1.26
N ASP A 110 -25.78 -2.99 0.93
CA ASP A 110 -27.02 -3.49 0.31
C ASP A 110 -26.78 -4.10 -1.10
N ARG A 111 -27.68 -4.99 -1.52
CA ARG A 111 -27.52 -5.76 -2.75
C ARG A 111 -27.42 -4.91 -4.03
N LYS A 112 -28.15 -3.79 -4.09
CA LYS A 112 -28.16 -2.91 -5.28
C LYS A 112 -26.83 -2.19 -5.41
N THR A 113 -26.37 -1.59 -4.30
CA THR A 113 -25.07 -0.91 -4.20
C THR A 113 -23.90 -1.87 -4.47
N ARG A 114 -23.94 -3.09 -3.88
CA ARG A 114 -22.91 -4.13 -4.14
C ARG A 114 -22.75 -4.44 -5.62
N LYS A 115 -23.88 -4.56 -6.37
CA LYS A 115 -23.80 -4.88 -7.80
C LYS A 115 -23.16 -3.74 -8.59
N ALA A 116 -23.60 -2.52 -8.38
CA ALA A 116 -23.06 -1.35 -9.06
C ALA A 116 -21.56 -1.17 -8.77
N ARG A 117 -21.18 -1.22 -7.48
CA ARG A 117 -19.77 -1.07 -7.08
C ARG A 117 -18.88 -2.22 -7.58
N CYS A 118 -19.42 -3.44 -7.63
CA CYS A 118 -18.70 -4.57 -8.19
C CYS A 118 -18.43 -4.38 -9.69
N ASP A 119 -19.42 -3.92 -10.46
CA ASP A 119 -19.28 -3.67 -11.90
C ASP A 119 -18.25 -2.55 -12.15
N GLU A 120 -18.28 -1.48 -11.35
CA GLU A 120 -17.31 -0.39 -11.37
C GLU A 120 -15.89 -0.91 -11.10
N LEU A 121 -15.65 -1.59 -9.99
CA LEU A 121 -14.33 -2.11 -9.64
C LEU A 121 -13.79 -3.11 -10.67
N LEU A 122 -14.64 -3.95 -11.26
CA LEU A 122 -14.23 -4.86 -12.33
C LEU A 122 -13.75 -4.10 -13.56
N HIS A 123 -14.46 -3.04 -13.93
CA HIS A 123 -14.10 -2.14 -15.03
C HIS A 123 -12.80 -1.41 -14.75
N ASP A 124 -12.74 -0.74 -13.64
CA ASP A 124 -11.63 0.11 -13.21
C ASP A 124 -10.30 -0.65 -13.14
N PHE A 125 -10.32 -1.87 -12.68
CA PHE A 125 -9.13 -2.73 -12.58
C PHE A 125 -8.90 -3.59 -13.83
N ASN A 126 -9.70 -3.42 -14.91
CA ASN A 126 -9.60 -4.19 -16.15
C ASN A 126 -9.57 -5.72 -15.91
N ILE A 127 -10.49 -6.18 -15.03
CA ILE A 127 -10.68 -7.61 -14.72
C ILE A 127 -12.09 -8.12 -15.08
N GLU A 128 -12.83 -7.37 -15.89
CA GLU A 128 -14.17 -7.77 -16.37
C GLU A 128 -14.13 -9.06 -17.16
N LYS A 129 -13.12 -9.24 -18.02
CA LYS A 129 -12.98 -10.44 -18.87
C LYS A 129 -12.86 -11.72 -18.08
N VAL A 130 -12.28 -11.64 -16.88
CA VAL A 130 -12.08 -12.76 -15.95
C VAL A 130 -13.12 -12.81 -14.83
N ARG A 131 -14.17 -12.00 -14.90
CA ARG A 131 -15.25 -11.87 -13.89
C ARG A 131 -15.75 -13.21 -13.36
N LYS A 132 -15.94 -14.21 -14.25
CA LYS A 132 -16.46 -15.55 -13.92
C LYS A 132 -15.37 -16.58 -13.65
N SER A 133 -14.09 -16.24 -13.84
CA SER A 133 -12.96 -17.10 -13.57
C SER A 133 -12.75 -17.25 -12.07
N LYS A 134 -12.39 -18.44 -11.61
CA LYS A 134 -12.00 -18.65 -10.20
C LYS A 134 -10.68 -17.96 -9.91
N ALA A 135 -10.53 -17.36 -8.73
CA ALA A 135 -9.33 -16.61 -8.38
C ALA A 135 -8.04 -17.46 -8.39
N GLN A 136 -8.15 -18.77 -8.18
CA GLN A 136 -7.00 -19.70 -8.30
C GLN A 136 -6.44 -19.82 -9.72
N SER A 137 -7.22 -19.54 -10.76
CA SER A 137 -6.81 -19.65 -12.15
C SER A 137 -6.31 -18.34 -12.77
N LEU A 138 -6.27 -17.25 -11.97
CA LEU A 138 -5.80 -15.95 -12.42
C LEU A 138 -4.28 -15.93 -12.60
N SER A 139 -3.80 -15.19 -13.59
CA SER A 139 -2.40 -14.78 -13.68
C SER A 139 -1.98 -13.96 -12.44
N GLY A 140 -0.68 -13.81 -12.21
CA GLY A 140 -0.17 -12.99 -11.10
C GLY A 140 -0.72 -11.57 -11.11
N GLY A 141 -0.71 -10.93 -12.28
CA GLY A 141 -1.20 -9.57 -12.45
C GLY A 141 -2.71 -9.43 -12.29
N GLU A 142 -3.52 -10.34 -12.84
CA GLU A 142 -4.97 -10.33 -12.63
C GLU A 142 -5.33 -10.53 -11.16
N ARG A 143 -4.60 -11.40 -10.49
CA ARG A 143 -4.76 -11.65 -9.04
C ARG A 143 -4.42 -10.40 -8.25
N ARG A 144 -3.30 -9.72 -8.56
CA ARG A 144 -2.89 -8.48 -7.87
C ARG A 144 -3.89 -7.36 -8.07
N ARG A 145 -4.43 -7.20 -9.28
CA ARG A 145 -5.51 -6.24 -9.56
C ARG A 145 -6.78 -6.55 -8.75
N LEU A 146 -7.16 -7.82 -8.65
CA LEU A 146 -8.30 -8.22 -7.82
C LEU A 146 -8.04 -7.93 -6.33
N GLU A 147 -6.84 -8.16 -5.82
CA GLU A 147 -6.45 -7.87 -4.43
C GLU A 147 -6.58 -6.38 -4.12
N ILE A 148 -6.07 -5.52 -5.00
CA ILE A 148 -6.19 -4.07 -4.83
C ILE A 148 -7.66 -3.63 -4.95
N ALA A 149 -8.41 -4.14 -5.93
CA ALA A 149 -9.84 -3.85 -6.05
C ALA A 149 -10.63 -4.22 -4.78
N ARG A 150 -10.27 -5.32 -4.11
CA ARG A 150 -10.88 -5.73 -2.84
C ARG A 150 -10.59 -4.76 -1.70
N LEU A 151 -9.41 -4.14 -1.66
CA LEU A 151 -9.09 -3.11 -0.67
C LEU A 151 -10.00 -1.89 -0.82
N LEU A 152 -10.30 -1.49 -2.06
CA LEU A 152 -11.12 -0.33 -2.34
C LEU A 152 -12.61 -0.52 -2.02
N VAL A 153 -13.03 -1.73 -1.67
CA VAL A 153 -14.39 -1.98 -1.17
C VAL A 153 -14.69 -1.23 0.13
N THR A 154 -13.66 -0.95 0.94
CA THR A 154 -13.78 -0.24 2.23
C THR A 154 -13.58 1.27 2.11
N ASP A 155 -13.39 1.81 0.90
CA ASP A 155 -13.06 3.22 0.63
C ASP A 155 -11.95 3.77 1.56
N PRO A 156 -10.74 3.16 1.55
CA PRO A 156 -9.68 3.53 2.46
C PRO A 156 -9.11 4.92 2.14
N GLU A 157 -8.69 5.66 3.17
CA GLU A 157 -7.97 6.93 3.02
C GLU A 157 -6.45 6.72 2.86
N ILE A 158 -5.95 5.60 3.38
CA ILE A 158 -4.55 5.18 3.21
C ILE A 158 -4.47 3.69 2.92
N ILE A 159 -3.57 3.31 2.02
CA ILE A 159 -3.29 1.90 1.71
C ILE A 159 -1.82 1.58 2.01
N LEU A 160 -1.60 0.52 2.76
CA LEU A 160 -0.28 -0.04 3.04
C LEU A 160 -0.04 -1.25 2.13
N LEU A 161 0.98 -1.18 1.28
CA LEU A 161 1.33 -2.20 0.27
C LEU A 161 2.62 -2.92 0.68
N ASP A 162 2.51 -4.19 1.06
CA ASP A 162 3.66 -5.02 1.43
C ASP A 162 4.14 -5.81 0.20
N GLU A 163 5.29 -5.41 -0.35
CA GLU A 163 5.94 -5.98 -1.53
C GLU A 163 4.97 -6.17 -2.73
N PRO A 164 4.36 -5.08 -3.24
CA PRO A 164 3.33 -5.18 -4.28
C PRO A 164 3.83 -5.73 -5.62
N PHE A 165 5.13 -5.69 -5.90
CA PHE A 165 5.73 -6.09 -7.18
C PHE A 165 6.33 -7.50 -7.15
N THR A 166 6.38 -8.16 -5.99
CA THR A 166 7.00 -9.48 -5.84
C THR A 166 6.25 -10.55 -6.62
N GLY A 167 6.97 -11.29 -7.47
CA GLY A 167 6.42 -12.41 -8.24
C GLY A 167 5.57 -11.99 -9.44
N ILE A 168 5.68 -10.76 -9.88
CA ILE A 168 4.96 -10.17 -11.03
C ILE A 168 5.95 -9.98 -12.18
N ASP A 169 5.49 -10.19 -13.41
CA ASP A 169 6.29 -9.93 -14.62
C ASP A 169 6.45 -8.42 -14.89
N PRO A 170 7.52 -7.98 -15.57
CA PRO A 170 7.83 -6.56 -15.78
C PRO A 170 6.69 -5.76 -16.43
N VAL A 171 6.02 -6.33 -17.44
CA VAL A 171 4.93 -5.63 -18.15
C VAL A 171 3.74 -5.40 -17.21
N THR A 172 3.50 -6.33 -16.31
CA THR A 172 2.43 -6.22 -15.31
C THR A 172 2.80 -5.23 -14.20
N ILE A 173 4.10 -5.11 -13.84
CA ILE A 173 4.57 -4.12 -12.87
C ILE A 173 4.16 -2.70 -13.30
N ASP A 174 4.40 -2.32 -14.55
CA ASP A 174 4.01 -1.00 -15.08
C ASP A 174 2.51 -0.71 -14.88
N ASN A 175 1.67 -1.72 -15.12
CA ASN A 175 0.22 -1.58 -14.90
C ASN A 175 -0.12 -1.38 -13.40
N ILE A 176 0.55 -2.10 -12.50
CA ILE A 176 0.32 -1.94 -11.05
C ILE A 176 0.83 -0.58 -10.57
N GLN A 177 1.97 -0.12 -11.06
CA GLN A 177 2.49 1.22 -10.79
C GLN A 177 1.49 2.30 -11.23
N GLN A 178 0.91 2.15 -12.41
CA GLN A 178 -0.12 3.08 -12.89
C GLN A 178 -1.38 3.07 -12.01
N ILE A 179 -1.83 1.90 -11.56
CA ILE A 179 -2.95 1.79 -10.61
C ILE A 179 -2.61 2.53 -9.32
N ILE A 180 -1.43 2.33 -8.75
CA ILE A 180 -0.98 2.97 -7.50
C ILE A 180 -0.98 4.50 -7.66
N ARG A 181 -0.44 5.03 -8.76
CA ARG A 181 -0.47 6.48 -9.05
C ARG A 181 -1.89 7.02 -9.19
N ASN A 182 -2.75 6.32 -9.94
CA ASN A 182 -4.14 6.74 -10.10
C ASN A 182 -4.90 6.80 -8.76
N LEU A 183 -4.60 5.89 -7.83
CA LEU A 183 -5.17 5.91 -6.48
C LEU A 183 -4.70 7.13 -5.68
N SER A 184 -3.42 7.47 -5.77
CA SER A 184 -2.85 8.67 -5.16
C SER A 184 -3.45 9.95 -5.74
N ASP A 185 -3.59 10.03 -7.07
CA ASP A 185 -4.25 11.16 -7.77
C ASP A 185 -5.71 11.35 -7.33
N GLN A 186 -6.37 10.29 -6.87
CA GLN A 186 -7.71 10.33 -6.28
C GLN A 186 -7.72 10.70 -4.78
N GLY A 187 -6.56 11.01 -4.22
CA GLY A 187 -6.40 11.43 -2.82
C GLY A 187 -6.18 10.29 -1.82
N ILE A 188 -6.01 9.03 -2.28
CA ILE A 188 -5.66 7.92 -1.41
C ILE A 188 -4.16 7.97 -1.13
N SER A 189 -3.78 8.01 0.14
CA SER A 189 -2.38 8.01 0.56
C SER A 189 -1.83 6.59 0.51
N ILE A 190 -0.55 6.42 0.22
CA ILE A 190 0.02 5.10 0.01
C ILE A 190 1.37 4.97 0.71
N LEU A 191 1.54 3.90 1.49
CA LEU A 191 2.82 3.47 2.03
C LEU A 191 3.21 2.15 1.36
N ILE A 192 4.38 2.12 0.72
CA ILE A 192 4.89 0.95 0.02
C ILE A 192 6.18 0.47 0.71
N THR A 193 6.31 -0.83 0.95
CA THR A 193 7.61 -1.46 1.17
C THR A 193 7.88 -2.49 0.08
N ASP A 194 9.06 -2.44 -0.52
CA ASP A 194 9.49 -3.43 -1.50
C ASP A 194 11.03 -3.53 -1.50
N HIS A 195 11.52 -4.65 -1.96
CA HIS A 195 12.96 -4.87 -2.20
C HIS A 195 13.36 -4.51 -3.65
N GLN A 196 12.38 -4.38 -4.55
CA GLN A 196 12.57 -3.96 -5.94
C GLN A 196 12.61 -2.43 -6.04
N VAL A 197 13.75 -1.85 -5.70
CA VAL A 197 13.95 -0.39 -5.64
C VAL A 197 13.67 0.29 -6.96
N ARG A 198 14.10 -0.33 -8.08
CA ARG A 198 13.93 0.23 -9.43
C ARG A 198 12.47 0.38 -9.82
N GLU A 199 11.60 -0.46 -9.25
CA GLU A 199 10.16 -0.44 -9.51
C GLU A 199 9.42 0.48 -8.52
N THR A 200 9.97 0.64 -7.31
CA THR A 200 9.29 1.41 -6.25
C THR A 200 9.64 2.89 -6.31
N LEU A 201 10.92 3.25 -6.44
CA LEU A 201 11.35 4.65 -6.41
C LEU A 201 10.66 5.54 -7.46
N PRO A 202 10.49 5.11 -8.73
CA PRO A 202 9.89 5.98 -9.76
C PRO A 202 8.45 6.39 -9.48
N ILE A 203 7.75 5.67 -8.60
CA ILE A 203 6.34 5.96 -8.27
C ILE A 203 6.17 6.67 -6.93
N THR A 204 7.23 6.81 -6.12
CA THR A 204 7.15 7.46 -4.81
C THR A 204 7.41 8.97 -4.92
N ASP A 205 6.69 9.76 -4.13
CA ASP A 205 6.95 11.19 -3.96
C ASP A 205 8.12 11.39 -2.97
N ARG A 206 8.18 10.51 -1.96
CA ARG A 206 9.20 10.52 -0.93
C ARG A 206 9.48 9.09 -0.47
N SER A 207 10.73 8.85 -0.07
CA SER A 207 11.15 7.56 0.45
C SER A 207 11.97 7.69 1.72
N TYR A 208 11.81 6.71 2.59
CA TYR A 208 12.58 6.51 3.80
C TYR A 208 13.44 5.26 3.64
N VAL A 209 14.74 5.36 3.90
CA VAL A 209 15.66 4.22 3.85
C VAL A 209 16.01 3.79 5.26
N VAL A 210 15.66 2.54 5.57
CA VAL A 210 15.99 1.91 6.86
C VAL A 210 17.22 1.02 6.69
N ARG A 211 18.14 1.10 7.64
CA ARG A 211 19.33 0.25 7.74
C ARG A 211 19.60 -0.11 9.18
N ASP A 212 19.86 -1.37 9.45
CA ASP A 212 20.20 -1.88 10.79
C ASP A 212 19.20 -1.42 11.87
N GLY A 213 17.91 -1.41 11.53
CA GLY A 213 16.82 -1.00 12.42
C GLY A 213 16.65 0.50 12.63
N LYS A 214 17.43 1.35 11.95
CA LYS A 214 17.39 2.81 12.10
C LYS A 214 17.10 3.50 10.77
N MET A 215 16.61 4.74 10.87
CA MET A 215 16.48 5.60 9.70
C MET A 215 17.85 6.04 9.21
N LEU A 216 18.20 5.68 7.96
CA LEU A 216 19.45 6.09 7.33
C LEU A 216 19.32 7.46 6.67
N CYS A 217 18.32 7.61 5.82
CA CYS A 217 18.00 8.87 5.13
C CYS A 217 16.56 8.87 4.67
N HIS A 218 16.05 10.05 4.29
CA HIS A 218 14.76 10.22 3.65
C HIS A 218 14.79 11.43 2.71
N GLY A 219 13.88 11.47 1.75
CA GLY A 219 13.76 12.56 0.79
C GLY A 219 13.05 12.13 -0.48
N THR A 220 13.10 13.00 -1.50
CA THR A 220 12.64 12.63 -2.85
C THR A 220 13.49 11.48 -3.41
N PRO A 221 13.00 10.76 -4.43
CA PRO A 221 13.78 9.69 -5.07
C PRO A 221 15.22 10.11 -5.42
N ASP A 222 15.41 11.29 -6.00
CA ASP A 222 16.74 11.80 -6.36
C ASP A 222 17.64 12.05 -5.13
N GLN A 223 17.08 12.64 -4.07
CA GLN A 223 17.81 12.89 -2.83
C GLN A 223 18.28 11.59 -2.17
N VAL A 224 17.41 10.57 -2.15
CA VAL A 224 17.71 9.28 -1.54
C VAL A 224 18.77 8.52 -2.35
N ILE A 225 18.71 8.54 -3.69
CA ILE A 225 19.71 7.91 -4.57
C ILE A 225 21.08 8.59 -4.45
N GLN A 226 21.09 9.90 -4.28
CA GLN A 226 22.33 10.67 -4.16
C GLN A 226 22.95 10.59 -2.75
N HIS A 227 22.23 10.07 -1.76
CA HIS A 227 22.74 9.95 -0.39
C HIS A 227 23.95 8.99 -0.35
N PRO A 228 25.14 9.42 0.12
CA PRO A 228 26.37 8.64 -0.01
C PRO A 228 26.28 7.24 0.58
N GLU A 229 25.79 7.12 1.81
CA GLU A 229 25.67 5.82 2.49
C GLU A 229 24.59 4.92 1.87
N ALA A 230 23.45 5.49 1.44
CA ALA A 230 22.41 4.75 0.77
C ALA A 230 22.90 4.22 -0.59
N ARG A 231 23.64 5.04 -1.34
CA ARG A 231 24.28 4.64 -2.59
C ARG A 231 25.31 3.53 -2.38
N GLN A 232 26.21 3.68 -1.41
CA GLN A 232 27.26 2.71 -1.15
C GLN A 232 26.73 1.34 -0.68
N HIS A 233 25.66 1.33 0.13
CA HIS A 233 25.26 0.13 0.86
C HIS A 233 23.95 -0.48 0.41
N TYR A 234 23.16 0.23 -0.43
CA TYR A 234 21.84 -0.25 -0.83
C TYR A 234 21.58 -0.13 -2.33
N PHE A 235 21.84 1.04 -2.92
CA PHE A 235 21.50 1.25 -4.33
C PHE A 235 22.58 0.73 -5.30
N GLY A 236 23.87 0.74 -4.91
CA GLY A 236 25.00 0.47 -5.81
C GLY A 236 25.23 1.62 -6.80
N GLU A 237 26.25 1.45 -7.65
CA GLU A 237 26.65 2.50 -8.63
C GLU A 237 25.70 2.61 -9.85
N ALA A 238 24.82 1.62 -10.06
CA ALA A 238 24.08 1.42 -11.32
C ALA A 238 22.60 1.83 -11.28
N ILE A 239 22.10 2.54 -10.26
CA ILE A 239 20.74 3.04 -10.28
C ILE A 239 20.71 4.46 -10.85
N GLU A 240 20.46 4.54 -12.15
CA GLU A 240 19.95 5.74 -12.81
C GLU A 240 18.42 5.59 -12.90
N LEU A 241 17.67 6.58 -12.39
CA LEU A 241 16.23 6.64 -12.68
C LEU A 241 16.09 6.94 -14.17
N ASN A 242 15.53 6.01 -14.93
CA ASN A 242 15.00 6.32 -16.23
C ASN A 242 13.93 7.39 -16.04
N SER A 243 14.25 8.64 -16.36
CA SER A 243 13.33 9.75 -16.44
C SER A 243 12.41 9.59 -17.67
N GLY A 244 11.66 8.50 -17.68
CA GLY A 244 10.51 8.33 -18.55
C GLY A 244 9.44 9.29 -18.03
N GLY A 245 9.06 10.27 -18.86
CA GLY A 245 8.02 11.22 -18.51
C GLY A 245 6.72 10.55 -18.10
N PRO A 246 5.84 11.28 -17.38
CA PRO A 246 4.63 10.71 -16.81
C PRO A 246 3.76 10.05 -17.90
N PRO A 247 3.33 8.80 -17.71
CA PRO A 247 2.37 8.18 -18.61
C PRO A 247 1.05 8.96 -18.59
N GLN A 248 0.39 9.04 -19.75
CA GLN A 248 -0.85 9.77 -19.94
C GLN A 248 -1.96 9.25 -19.01
N PRO A 249 -2.75 10.13 -18.36
CA PRO A 249 -3.77 9.71 -17.40
C PRO A 249 -4.92 9.00 -18.11
N HIS A 250 -5.20 7.76 -17.71
CA HIS A 250 -6.50 7.14 -17.93
C HIS A 250 -7.50 7.77 -16.95
N VAL A 251 -8.53 8.40 -17.50
CA VAL A 251 -9.56 9.13 -16.73
C VAL A 251 -10.44 8.10 -15.99
N TRP A 252 -10.24 7.99 -14.70
CA TRP A 252 -11.13 7.29 -13.79
C TRP A 252 -12.12 8.31 -13.21
N ASN A 253 -13.41 8.09 -13.43
CA ASN A 253 -14.43 9.05 -13.01
C ASN A 253 -14.96 8.70 -11.62
N ARG A 254 -14.40 9.28 -10.56
CA ARG A 254 -15.03 9.40 -9.24
C ARG A 254 -15.85 10.70 -9.20
N ALA A 255 -16.84 10.84 -10.07
CA ALA A 255 -17.79 11.94 -9.97
C ALA A 255 -19.13 11.42 -9.42
N ALA A 256 -19.50 11.96 -8.25
CA ALA A 256 -20.81 11.92 -7.63
C ALA A 256 -21.08 10.81 -6.60
N GLU A 257 -20.67 11.06 -5.32
CA GLU A 257 -21.49 10.66 -4.16
C GLU A 257 -20.96 11.17 -2.80
N SER A 258 -20.14 12.23 -2.78
CA SER A 258 -19.72 12.85 -1.50
C SER A 258 -20.73 13.89 -0.93
N ALA A 259 -21.92 14.02 -1.52
CA ALA A 259 -22.87 15.07 -1.17
C ALA A 259 -24.08 14.62 -0.30
N SER A 260 -24.15 13.36 0.17
CA SER A 260 -25.35 12.91 0.92
C SER A 260 -25.10 12.29 2.30
N ARG A 261 -23.93 12.47 2.91
CA ARG A 261 -23.67 11.92 4.26
C ARG A 261 -23.50 12.97 5.37
N HIS A 262 -24.05 14.18 5.20
CA HIS A 262 -24.13 15.19 6.29
C HIS A 262 -25.50 15.85 6.33
N THR A 263 -26.56 15.08 6.52
CA THR A 263 -27.82 15.54 7.14
C THR A 263 -28.70 14.31 7.43
N GLY A 264 -28.80 13.94 8.69
CA GLY A 264 -29.72 12.92 9.18
C GLY A 264 -29.26 12.37 10.51
#